data_cfcb4785891fd1ad5db250f123199494
#
_entry.id   cfcb4785891fd1ad5db250f123199494
#
_cell.length_a   1.000
_cell.length_b   1.000
_cell.length_c   1.000
_cell.angle_alpha   90.00
_cell.angle_beta   90.00
_cell.angle_gamma   90.00
#
_symmetry.space_group_name_H-M   'P 1'
#
loop_
_entity.id
_entity.type
_entity.pdbx_description
1 polymer ?
#
loop_
_entity_poly.entity_id
_entity_poly.type
_entity_poly.pdbx_seq_one_letter_code
_entity_poly.pdbx_strand_id
1 'polypeptide(L)'
;MAKPKRFMVAQVGKTHGLYGDLKLHLYTDFPEQFQVGYSFDSSAGRLEISRINLQRGTIAFKGYDGVDFAKKLTNTKLYATEEETKERCVLQEGEHFWFDIEGCEVLEDGKRLGKVVEIQRLADVNYLFIETDNQLVEAGFSKSFLVPYIDRYVIEADTDAKVIRTVDTKELLEAS
;
A
#
# COMPACT_ATOMS: atom_id res chain seq x y z
N MET A 1 4.57 5.64 -24.52
CA MET A 1 3.56 5.73 -23.44
C MET A 1 4.17 5.26 -22.13
N ALA A 2 3.94 5.99 -21.06
CA ALA A 2 4.40 5.58 -19.73
C ALA A 2 3.65 4.32 -19.30
N LYS A 3 4.37 3.35 -18.71
CA LYS A 3 3.74 2.15 -18.14
C LYS A 3 2.92 2.57 -16.92
N PRO A 4 1.74 1.95 -16.69
CA PRO A 4 0.97 2.20 -15.48
C PRO A 4 1.81 1.90 -14.24
N LYS A 5 1.67 2.71 -13.20
CA LYS A 5 2.36 2.48 -11.93
C LYS A 5 1.82 1.20 -11.30
N ARG A 6 2.72 0.32 -10.89
CA ARG A 6 2.39 -0.95 -10.23
C ARG A 6 2.81 -0.90 -8.77
N PHE A 7 2.01 -1.56 -7.93
CA PHE A 7 2.30 -1.70 -6.50
C PHE A 7 2.48 -3.16 -6.17
N MET A 8 3.49 -3.47 -5.36
CA MET A 8 3.66 -4.82 -4.84
C MET A 8 2.55 -5.10 -3.82
N VAL A 9 1.70 -6.09 -4.11
CA VAL A 9 0.57 -6.44 -3.24
C VAL A 9 0.82 -7.70 -2.43
N ALA A 10 1.73 -8.56 -2.89
CA ALA A 10 2.05 -9.80 -2.20
C ALA A 10 3.37 -10.38 -2.69
N GLN A 11 3.89 -11.33 -1.93
CA GLN A 11 5.01 -12.17 -2.35
C GLN A 11 4.66 -13.63 -2.07
N VAL A 12 4.95 -14.48 -3.01
CA VAL A 12 4.71 -15.92 -2.91
C VAL A 12 5.95 -16.57 -2.28
N GLY A 13 5.74 -17.42 -1.29
CA GLY A 13 6.80 -18.16 -0.61
C GLY A 13 6.92 -19.59 -1.07
N LYS A 14 7.31 -20.47 -0.16
CA LYS A 14 7.52 -21.90 -0.45
C LYS A 14 6.20 -22.61 -0.72
N THR A 15 6.28 -23.74 -1.41
CA THR A 15 5.16 -24.66 -1.61
C THR A 15 4.66 -25.20 -0.27
N HIS A 16 3.35 -25.42 -0.19
CA HIS A 16 2.69 -25.96 0.98
C HIS A 16 1.73 -27.07 0.56
N GLY A 17 1.96 -28.28 1.06
CA GLY A 17 1.17 -29.45 0.69
C GLY A 17 1.57 -30.05 -0.64
N LEU A 18 0.70 -30.88 -1.21
CA LEU A 18 1.00 -31.73 -2.36
C LEU A 18 0.43 -31.25 -3.70
N TYR A 19 -0.42 -30.22 -3.68
CA TYR A 19 -1.24 -29.83 -4.83
C TYR A 19 -0.77 -28.53 -5.53
N GLY A 20 0.39 -28.02 -5.17
CA GLY A 20 0.92 -26.80 -5.79
C GLY A 20 0.49 -25.51 -5.12
N ASP A 21 -0.04 -25.58 -3.90
CA ASP A 21 -0.30 -24.39 -3.10
C ASP A 21 1.02 -23.77 -2.64
N LEU A 22 1.06 -22.46 -2.58
CA LEU A 22 2.22 -21.69 -2.17
C LEU A 22 1.83 -20.79 -1.00
N LYS A 23 2.76 -20.54 -0.10
CA LYS A 23 2.53 -19.57 0.97
C LYS A 23 2.38 -18.17 0.37
N LEU A 24 1.44 -17.41 0.89
CA LEU A 24 1.15 -16.04 0.45
C LEU A 24 1.46 -15.07 1.56
N HIS A 25 2.35 -14.12 1.27
CA HIS A 25 2.67 -13.01 2.16
C HIS A 25 2.05 -11.74 1.60
N LEU A 26 1.04 -11.20 2.30
CA LEU A 26 0.33 -10.00 1.87
C LEU A 26 1.07 -8.73 2.26
N TYR A 27 1.14 -7.78 1.32
CA TYR A 27 1.68 -6.44 1.51
C TYR A 27 0.63 -5.37 1.16
N THR A 28 -0.64 -5.75 1.15
CA THR A 28 -1.76 -4.86 0.87
C THR A 28 -2.74 -4.86 2.04
N ASP A 29 -3.44 -3.73 2.25
CA ASP A 29 -4.54 -3.62 3.21
C ASP A 29 -5.87 -4.13 2.63
N PHE A 30 -5.88 -4.57 1.37
CA PHE A 30 -7.07 -5.02 0.64
C PHE A 30 -6.93 -6.48 0.19
N PRO A 31 -7.02 -7.45 1.13
CA PRO A 31 -6.90 -8.88 0.79
C PRO A 31 -8.02 -9.39 -0.10
N GLU A 32 -9.13 -8.69 -0.21
CA GLU A 32 -10.25 -9.03 -1.09
C GLU A 32 -9.90 -9.03 -2.58
N GLN A 33 -8.74 -8.48 -2.96
CA GLN A 33 -8.23 -8.58 -4.33
C GLN A 33 -7.86 -10.02 -4.71
N PHE A 34 -7.63 -10.87 -3.72
CA PHE A 34 -7.18 -12.25 -3.95
C PHE A 34 -8.38 -13.18 -4.03
N GLN A 35 -8.94 -13.27 -5.22
CA GLN A 35 -10.09 -14.13 -5.53
C GLN A 35 -9.79 -14.99 -6.74
N VAL A 36 -10.39 -16.18 -6.79
CA VAL A 36 -10.27 -17.07 -7.94
C VAL A 36 -10.71 -16.35 -9.22
N GLY A 37 -9.90 -16.44 -10.26
CA GLY A 37 -10.15 -15.79 -11.54
C GLY A 37 -9.47 -14.43 -11.70
N TYR A 38 -9.06 -13.78 -10.62
CA TYR A 38 -8.29 -12.54 -10.72
C TYR A 38 -6.83 -12.86 -11.04
N SER A 39 -6.18 -11.97 -11.76
CA SER A 39 -4.78 -12.13 -12.14
C SER A 39 -3.93 -10.94 -11.72
N PHE A 40 -2.65 -11.17 -11.55
CA PHE A 40 -1.67 -10.17 -11.14
C PHE A 40 -0.42 -10.24 -12.00
N ASP A 41 0.19 -9.09 -12.24
CA ASP A 41 1.50 -9.04 -12.89
C ASP A 41 2.58 -9.59 -11.96
N SER A 42 3.59 -10.22 -12.55
CA SER A 42 4.74 -10.73 -11.81
C SER A 42 5.96 -10.81 -12.72
N SER A 43 7.12 -11.14 -12.15
CA SER A 43 8.34 -11.46 -12.92
C SER A 43 8.17 -12.70 -13.78
N ALA A 44 7.22 -13.59 -13.44
CA ALA A 44 6.89 -14.79 -14.21
C ALA A 44 5.75 -14.55 -15.22
N GLY A 45 5.39 -13.30 -15.48
CA GLY A 45 4.28 -12.91 -16.34
C GLY A 45 2.98 -12.72 -15.57
N ARG A 46 1.87 -12.75 -16.27
CA ARG A 46 0.55 -12.61 -15.67
C ARG A 46 0.10 -13.93 -15.04
N LEU A 47 -0.21 -13.92 -13.75
CA LEU A 47 -0.61 -15.11 -12.99
C LEU A 47 -2.08 -15.00 -12.58
N GLU A 48 -2.89 -16.00 -12.94
CA GLU A 48 -4.30 -16.09 -12.57
C GLU A 48 -4.49 -17.02 -11.38
N ILE A 49 -5.24 -16.57 -10.38
CA ILE A 49 -5.51 -17.36 -9.17
C ILE A 49 -6.47 -18.50 -9.47
N SER A 50 -6.04 -19.73 -9.19
CA SER A 50 -6.89 -20.93 -9.30
C SER A 50 -7.48 -21.37 -7.96
N ARG A 51 -6.77 -21.15 -6.87
CA ARG A 51 -7.23 -21.40 -5.49
C ARG A 51 -6.66 -20.36 -4.56
N ILE A 52 -7.42 -19.98 -3.55
CA ILE A 52 -6.99 -19.04 -2.51
C ILE A 52 -7.58 -19.45 -1.16
N ASN A 53 -6.76 -19.44 -0.13
CA ASN A 53 -7.20 -19.60 1.24
C ASN A 53 -6.50 -18.56 2.11
N LEU A 54 -7.19 -17.47 2.39
CA LEU A 54 -6.64 -16.35 3.17
C LEU A 54 -6.39 -16.72 4.64
N GLN A 55 -7.20 -17.63 5.20
CA GLN A 55 -7.02 -18.07 6.58
C GLN A 55 -5.72 -18.87 6.76
N ARG A 56 -5.43 -19.74 5.82
CA ARG A 56 -4.17 -20.51 5.81
C ARG A 56 -3.00 -19.73 5.23
N GLY A 57 -3.27 -18.64 4.52
CA GLY A 57 -2.25 -17.88 3.82
C GLY A 57 -1.63 -18.65 2.68
N THR A 58 -2.46 -19.32 1.85
CA THR A 58 -2.00 -20.10 0.70
C THR A 58 -2.71 -19.69 -0.59
N ILE A 59 -1.99 -19.83 -1.72
CA ILE A 59 -2.48 -19.47 -3.04
C ILE A 59 -1.96 -20.48 -4.08
N ALA A 60 -2.76 -20.74 -5.12
CA ALA A 60 -2.34 -21.50 -6.28
C ALA A 60 -2.73 -20.78 -7.56
N PHE A 61 -1.95 -20.97 -8.59
CA PHE A 61 -2.12 -20.29 -9.88
C PHE A 61 -2.42 -21.29 -11.00
N LYS A 62 -3.25 -20.85 -11.92
CA LYS A 62 -3.59 -21.65 -13.11
C LYS A 62 -2.35 -21.91 -13.95
N GLY A 63 -2.17 -23.17 -14.36
CA GLY A 63 -1.02 -23.60 -15.14
C GLY A 63 0.19 -24.03 -14.31
N TYR A 64 0.12 -23.93 -12.98
CA TYR A 64 1.17 -24.32 -12.05
C TYR A 64 0.68 -25.39 -11.09
N ASP A 65 0.06 -26.43 -11.63
CA ASP A 65 -0.48 -27.52 -10.86
C ASP A 65 0.63 -28.48 -10.40
N GLY A 66 0.55 -28.91 -9.16
CA GLY A 66 1.56 -29.79 -8.57
C GLY A 66 2.78 -29.04 -8.04
N VAL A 67 3.49 -29.70 -7.13
CA VAL A 67 4.63 -29.10 -6.40
C VAL A 67 5.76 -28.66 -7.34
N ASP A 68 6.07 -29.47 -8.34
CA ASP A 68 7.21 -29.20 -9.24
C ASP A 68 7.02 -27.93 -10.07
N PHE A 69 5.81 -27.68 -10.56
CA PHE A 69 5.50 -26.45 -11.29
C PHE A 69 5.37 -25.26 -10.36
N ALA A 70 4.71 -25.44 -9.21
CA ALA A 70 4.53 -24.37 -8.23
C ALA A 70 5.87 -23.86 -7.67
N LYS A 71 6.86 -24.73 -7.48
CA LYS A 71 8.19 -24.34 -7.01
C LYS A 71 8.85 -23.25 -7.87
N LYS A 72 8.51 -23.17 -9.15
CA LYS A 72 9.04 -22.15 -10.05
C LYS A 72 8.61 -20.74 -9.67
N LEU A 73 7.53 -20.62 -8.89
CA LEU A 73 6.98 -19.35 -8.46
C LEU A 73 7.45 -18.92 -7.06
N THR A 74 8.27 -19.74 -6.38
CA THR A 74 8.79 -19.37 -5.05
C THR A 74 9.53 -18.04 -5.10
N ASN A 75 9.22 -17.14 -4.14
CA ASN A 75 9.75 -15.78 -4.03
C ASN A 75 9.28 -14.81 -5.12
N THR A 76 8.31 -15.18 -5.93
CA THR A 76 7.73 -14.29 -6.94
C THR A 76 6.91 -13.18 -6.27
N LYS A 77 7.13 -11.95 -6.70
CA LYS A 77 6.37 -10.79 -6.24
C LYS A 77 5.19 -10.54 -7.16
N LEU A 78 4.05 -10.22 -6.58
CA LEU A 78 2.81 -9.92 -7.30
C LEU A 78 2.54 -8.42 -7.26
N TYR A 79 2.11 -7.87 -8.38
CA TYR A 79 1.86 -6.44 -8.56
C TYR A 79 0.47 -6.18 -9.10
N ALA A 80 -0.14 -5.08 -8.63
CA ALA A 80 -1.40 -4.56 -9.14
C ALA A 80 -1.24 -3.10 -9.56
N THR A 81 -2.04 -2.65 -10.52
CA THR A 81 -2.11 -1.24 -10.91
C THR A 81 -3.14 -0.50 -10.07
N GLU A 82 -3.12 0.85 -10.11
CA GLU A 82 -4.15 1.68 -9.46
C GLU A 82 -5.54 1.32 -9.96
N GLU A 83 -5.70 1.15 -11.26
CA GLU A 83 -6.97 0.81 -11.89
C GLU A 83 -7.51 -0.53 -11.40
N GLU A 84 -6.66 -1.56 -11.40
CA GLU A 84 -7.03 -2.88 -10.90
C GLU A 84 -7.45 -2.84 -9.43
N THR A 85 -6.73 -2.07 -8.62
CA THR A 85 -7.04 -1.91 -7.20
C THR A 85 -8.40 -1.23 -7.01
N LYS A 86 -8.67 -0.16 -7.74
CA LYS A 86 -9.95 0.55 -7.65
C LYS A 86 -11.13 -0.30 -8.10
N GLU A 87 -10.94 -1.14 -9.11
CA GLU A 87 -11.98 -2.05 -9.59
C GLU A 87 -12.29 -3.19 -8.62
N ARG A 88 -11.27 -3.69 -7.92
CA ARG A 88 -11.37 -4.90 -7.09
C ARG A 88 -11.65 -4.63 -5.62
N CYS A 89 -11.37 -3.44 -5.14
CA CYS A 89 -11.48 -3.09 -3.74
C CYS A 89 -12.61 -2.10 -3.51
N VAL A 90 -13.42 -2.37 -2.47
CA VAL A 90 -14.47 -1.46 -2.04
C VAL A 90 -13.99 -0.74 -0.79
N LEU A 91 -13.90 0.59 -0.88
CA LEU A 91 -13.55 1.43 0.27
C LEU A 91 -14.76 1.62 1.16
N GLN A 92 -14.57 1.47 2.47
CA GLN A 92 -15.55 1.86 3.46
C GLN A 92 -15.36 3.33 3.86
N GLU A 93 -16.32 3.88 4.59
CA GLU A 93 -16.22 5.27 5.06
C GLU A 93 -14.93 5.49 5.86
N GLY A 94 -14.18 6.52 5.50
CA GLY A 94 -12.91 6.86 6.15
C GLY A 94 -11.70 6.08 5.64
N GLU A 95 -11.89 5.08 4.78
CA GLU A 95 -10.78 4.37 4.15
C GLU A 95 -10.33 5.07 2.87
N HIS A 96 -9.03 5.04 2.60
CA HIS A 96 -8.43 5.61 1.39
C HIS A 96 -7.34 4.70 0.84
N PHE A 97 -7.14 4.74 -0.47
CA PHE A 97 -5.98 4.09 -1.08
C PHE A 97 -4.73 4.93 -0.83
N TRP A 98 -3.61 4.29 -0.52
CA TRP A 98 -2.36 4.97 -0.22
C TRP A 98 -1.86 5.85 -1.36
N PHE A 99 -2.07 5.42 -2.61
CA PHE A 99 -1.69 6.23 -3.77
C PHE A 99 -2.55 7.51 -3.91
N ASP A 100 -3.74 7.55 -3.30
CA ASP A 100 -4.56 8.76 -3.26
C ASP A 100 -4.15 9.69 -2.10
N ILE A 101 -3.55 9.13 -1.04
CA ILE A 101 -2.98 9.90 0.07
C ILE A 101 -1.66 10.56 -0.34
N GLU A 102 -0.85 9.87 -1.13
CA GLU A 102 0.39 10.46 -1.67
C GLU A 102 0.06 11.71 -2.49
N GLY A 103 0.83 12.75 -2.30
CA GLY A 103 0.63 14.03 -2.97
C GLY A 103 -0.34 14.98 -2.27
N CYS A 104 -1.01 14.54 -1.18
CA CYS A 104 -1.87 15.41 -0.41
C CYS A 104 -1.08 16.46 0.38
N GLU A 105 -1.64 17.66 0.49
CA GLU A 105 -1.10 18.71 1.36
C GLU A 105 -1.51 18.44 2.80
N VAL A 106 -0.58 18.61 3.72
CA VAL A 106 -0.83 18.45 5.17
C VAL A 106 -1.07 19.83 5.78
N LEU A 107 -2.24 20.00 6.38
CA LEU A 107 -2.66 21.28 6.99
C LEU A 107 -2.89 21.08 8.49
N GLU A 108 -2.54 22.12 9.25
CA GLU A 108 -2.91 22.26 10.66
C GLU A 108 -3.41 23.68 10.88
N ASP A 109 -4.63 23.82 11.41
CA ASP A 109 -5.29 25.13 11.60
C ASP A 109 -5.28 26.00 10.34
N GLY A 110 -5.47 25.37 9.16
CA GLY A 110 -5.48 26.05 7.88
C GLY A 110 -4.09 26.41 7.34
N LYS A 111 -3.01 26.08 8.06
CA LYS A 111 -1.64 26.36 7.62
C LYS A 111 -1.02 25.11 7.01
N ARG A 112 -0.36 25.29 5.87
CA ARG A 112 0.32 24.19 5.19
C ARG A 112 1.62 23.85 5.90
N LEU A 113 1.76 22.58 6.31
CA LEU A 113 2.99 22.07 6.90
C LEU A 113 3.90 21.40 5.86
N GLY A 114 3.32 20.81 4.83
CA GLY A 114 4.07 20.13 3.79
C GLY A 114 3.18 19.27 2.91
N LYS A 115 3.81 18.31 2.23
CA LYS A 115 3.17 17.43 1.26
C LYS A 115 3.59 15.99 1.52
N VAL A 116 2.64 15.06 1.45
CA VAL A 116 2.93 13.63 1.57
C VAL A 116 3.64 13.14 0.33
N VAL A 117 4.86 12.61 0.48
CA VAL A 117 5.64 12.05 -0.63
C VAL A 117 5.55 10.54 -0.69
N GLU A 118 5.42 9.88 0.45
CA GLU A 118 5.23 8.43 0.49
C GLU A 118 4.60 7.99 1.81
N ILE A 119 4.13 6.77 1.84
CA ILE A 119 3.64 6.12 3.05
C ILE A 119 4.67 5.07 3.47
N GLN A 120 5.11 5.13 4.72
CA GLN A 120 6.05 4.17 5.29
C GLN A 120 5.34 3.34 6.36
N ARG A 121 5.44 2.03 6.26
CA ARG A 121 4.92 1.15 7.30
C ARG A 121 6.06 0.75 8.23
N LEU A 122 5.96 1.19 9.49
CA LEU A 122 6.92 0.86 10.54
C LEU A 122 6.17 0.07 11.60
N ALA A 123 6.57 -1.18 11.80
CA ALA A 123 5.83 -2.14 12.63
C ALA A 123 4.38 -2.25 12.10
N ASP A 124 3.39 -2.01 12.94
CA ASP A 124 1.97 -2.11 12.57
C ASP A 124 1.31 -0.76 12.28
N VAL A 125 2.11 0.31 12.21
CA VAL A 125 1.60 1.67 11.99
C VAL A 125 2.08 2.21 10.65
N ASN A 126 1.17 2.81 9.90
CA ASN A 126 1.49 3.53 8.69
C ASN A 126 1.86 4.97 9.06
N TYR A 127 2.95 5.47 8.50
CA TYR A 127 3.42 6.84 8.69
C TYR A 127 3.39 7.59 7.38
N LEU A 128 2.93 8.83 7.44
CA LEU A 128 3.05 9.76 6.34
C LEU A 128 4.46 10.35 6.36
N PHE A 129 5.23 10.11 5.31
CA PHE A 129 6.51 10.79 5.11
C PHE A 129 6.24 12.09 4.39
N ILE A 130 6.48 13.21 5.07
CA ILE A 130 6.10 14.54 4.62
C ILE A 130 7.32 15.37 4.28
N GLU A 131 7.32 15.92 3.07
CA GLU A 131 8.28 16.95 2.68
C GLU A 131 7.78 18.28 3.20
N THR A 132 8.57 18.91 4.06
CA THR A 132 8.21 20.16 4.75
C THR A 132 8.05 21.32 3.78
N ASP A 133 7.05 22.16 4.01
CA ASP A 133 6.84 23.38 3.22
C ASP A 133 8.08 24.27 3.26
N ASN A 134 8.43 24.83 2.10
CA ASN A 134 9.65 25.66 1.96
C ASN A 134 9.75 26.81 2.94
N GLN A 135 8.63 27.46 3.25
CA GLN A 135 8.60 28.56 4.21
C GLN A 135 9.03 28.12 5.61
N LEU A 136 8.64 26.92 5.99
CA LEU A 136 9.02 26.33 7.29
C LEU A 136 10.49 25.92 7.29
N VAL A 137 10.98 25.35 6.18
CA VAL A 137 12.40 25.01 6.05
C VAL A 137 13.27 26.27 6.15
N GLU A 138 12.86 27.35 5.53
CA GLU A 138 13.55 28.64 5.62
C GLU A 138 13.53 29.22 7.04
N ALA A 139 12.48 28.89 7.80
CA ALA A 139 12.35 29.28 9.21
C ALA A 139 13.18 28.40 10.17
N GLY A 140 13.87 27.40 9.67
CA GLY A 140 14.76 26.53 10.44
C GLY A 140 14.21 25.16 10.81
N PHE A 141 13.04 24.80 10.31
CA PHE A 141 12.47 23.46 10.55
C PHE A 141 13.12 22.39 9.65
N SER A 142 13.01 21.13 10.05
CA SER A 142 13.52 20.00 9.27
C SER A 142 12.87 19.91 7.89
N LYS A 143 13.63 19.42 6.92
CA LYS A 143 13.17 19.29 5.53
C LYS A 143 12.09 18.22 5.35
N SER A 144 11.99 17.30 6.28
CA SER A 144 11.00 16.22 6.26
C SER A 144 10.64 15.79 7.68
N PHE A 145 9.49 15.15 7.82
CA PHE A 145 9.05 14.60 9.09
C PHE A 145 8.03 13.47 8.86
N LEU A 146 7.82 12.67 9.90
CA LEU A 146 6.87 11.57 9.88
C LEU A 146 5.68 11.88 10.77
N VAL A 147 4.47 11.56 10.27
CA VAL A 147 3.22 11.66 11.04
C VAL A 147 2.54 10.30 11.03
N PRO A 148 2.27 9.71 12.22
CA PRO A 148 1.50 8.48 12.27
C PRO A 148 0.10 8.70 11.68
N TYR A 149 -0.32 7.82 10.77
CA TYR A 149 -1.65 7.88 10.16
C TYR A 149 -2.67 7.22 11.10
N ILE A 150 -2.98 7.93 12.17
CA ILE A 150 -3.92 7.51 13.22
C ILE A 150 -4.83 8.68 13.61
N ASP A 151 -5.98 8.38 14.19
CA ASP A 151 -6.99 9.38 14.57
C ASP A 151 -6.47 10.45 15.52
N ARG A 152 -5.41 10.14 16.28
CA ARG A 152 -4.78 11.09 17.20
C ARG A 152 -4.24 12.33 16.47
N TYR A 153 -3.76 12.17 15.25
CA TYR A 153 -3.14 13.24 14.47
C TYR A 153 -3.92 13.60 13.21
N VAL A 154 -4.56 12.65 12.56
CA VAL A 154 -5.29 12.88 11.30
C VAL A 154 -6.78 13.07 11.59
N ILE A 155 -7.27 14.28 11.42
CA ILE A 155 -8.68 14.63 11.64
C ILE A 155 -9.52 14.21 10.44
N GLU A 156 -9.03 14.51 9.24
CA GLU A 156 -9.73 14.26 7.98
C GLU A 156 -8.74 14.13 6.84
N ALA A 157 -8.98 13.17 5.95
CA ALA A 157 -8.25 13.04 4.70
C ALA A 157 -9.24 13.21 3.55
N ASP A 158 -9.13 14.31 2.81
CA ASP A 158 -9.92 14.59 1.62
C ASP A 158 -9.05 14.35 0.38
N THR A 159 -9.12 13.16 -0.17
CA THR A 159 -8.31 12.76 -1.32
C THR A 159 -8.74 13.42 -2.62
N ASP A 160 -9.99 13.87 -2.72
CA ASP A 160 -10.48 14.61 -3.89
C ASP A 160 -9.88 16.01 -3.93
N ALA A 161 -9.86 16.70 -2.79
CA ALA A 161 -9.23 18.01 -2.64
C ALA A 161 -7.71 17.93 -2.47
N LYS A 162 -7.17 16.73 -2.27
CA LYS A 162 -5.74 16.50 -1.98
C LYS A 162 -5.26 17.24 -0.73
N VAL A 163 -6.04 17.14 0.33
CA VAL A 163 -5.78 17.80 1.63
C VAL A 163 -5.96 16.80 2.77
N ILE A 164 -5.02 16.80 3.69
CA ILE A 164 -5.11 16.08 4.97
C ILE A 164 -5.08 17.08 6.08
N ARG A 165 -6.17 17.14 6.87
CA ARG A 165 -6.24 18.00 8.05
C ARG A 165 -5.75 17.26 9.27
N THR A 166 -4.87 17.90 10.02
CA THR A 166 -4.18 17.30 11.15
C THR A 166 -4.26 18.16 12.39
N VAL A 167 -3.92 17.57 13.54
CA VAL A 167 -3.81 18.24 14.83
C VAL A 167 -2.49 17.82 15.51
N ASP A 168 -1.83 18.78 16.18
CA ASP A 168 -0.57 18.58 16.91
C ASP A 168 0.58 18.04 16.05
N THR A 169 0.48 18.15 14.75
CA THR A 169 1.51 17.66 13.81
C THR A 169 2.70 18.61 13.69
N LYS A 170 2.48 19.90 13.93
CA LYS A 170 3.57 20.88 13.97
C LYS A 170 4.57 20.54 15.08
N GLU A 171 4.09 19.99 16.20
CA GLU A 171 4.94 19.52 17.29
C GLU A 171 5.84 18.37 16.84
N LEU A 172 5.34 17.49 15.98
CA LEU A 172 6.15 16.39 15.40
C LEU A 172 7.24 16.94 14.49
N LEU A 173 6.93 17.97 13.73
CA LEU A 173 7.91 18.66 12.88
C LEU A 173 8.98 19.34 13.74
N GLU A 174 8.60 20.00 14.81
CA GLU A 174 9.53 20.67 15.74
C GLU A 174 10.47 19.68 16.43
N ALA A 175 10.02 18.45 16.66
CA ALA A 175 10.80 17.37 17.29
C ALA A 175 11.70 16.61 16.31
N SER A 176 11.62 16.93 15.05
CA SER A 176 12.36 16.21 13.98
C SER A 176 13.74 16.77 13.73
#